data_b7c6aae8e391c9ae905bcf9699c9a66b
#
_entry.id   b7c6aae8e391c9ae905bcf9699c9a66b
#
_cell.length_a   1.000
_cell.length_b   1.000
_cell.length_c   1.000
_cell.angle_alpha   90.00
_cell.angle_beta   90.00
_cell.angle_gamma   90.00
#
_symmetry.space_group_name_H-M   'P 1'
#
loop_
_entity.id
_entity.type
_entity.pdbx_description
1 polymer ?
#
loop_
_entity_poly.entity_id
_entity_poly.type
_entity_poly.pdbx_seq_one_letter_code
_entity_poly.pdbx_strand_id
1 'polypeptide(L)'
;LEFEAYGMLSLLPVIIAILLAFVTKNVILSLFLGALTGVFIINGLHPIDSVTTFIGDYVFVQLTDNYNAAVIALLVFIGGFVSLMEKSGGAMAFAKSVSKYINTRMKAKFATWFGGIIIFFSDIGTPLIVGPIFESTYDKLKISREKLAWILDSTATPVAVLIPFIGWGIYIMGLINEEFERLGIAESDFSAYMNAWPYFVYPILAVLIVPVVILIKKDFGPMRTAEKRTVEDGERYWPNAAPLRQPAAPDLQTENNSRPVLIWLPLAVLFVTLFGLLIPEGFPFEAVSGSTFRVALSTAYLFASITLIILMLIFKVHTFKASFEIYTTGMQRMLNVIVIIVLAWAIGMVLEEMGTANYIVQVIDDNIPLSIIPMLIFIVGAVMAFASGTSWGTFAIMLPIAIPIAAQLDISIYICIGAVISAGIFGDHCSPISDSTILSSTGAGSDHIDHVKTQLPMALLNGAITVIALFVGTLTDSPLVVFGAIILMIISVFIMSRLPNKKTVSE
;
A
#
# COMPACT_ATOMS: atom_id res chain seq x y z
N LEU A 1 -21.32 -30.77 -9.40
CA LEU A 1 -21.95 -30.98 -10.71
C LEU A 1 -22.82 -29.81 -11.21
N GLU A 2 -23.02 -28.74 -10.41
CA GLU A 2 -23.71 -27.50 -10.83
C GLU A 2 -22.78 -26.42 -11.35
N PHE A 3 -21.47 -26.57 -11.19
CA PHE A 3 -20.46 -25.57 -11.53
C PHE A 3 -20.11 -25.44 -13.03
N GLU A 4 -20.64 -26.29 -13.89
CA GLU A 4 -20.49 -26.17 -15.36
C GLU A 4 -21.44 -25.14 -15.99
N ALA A 5 -22.34 -24.53 -15.20
CA ALA A 5 -23.43 -23.71 -15.74
C ALA A 5 -22.96 -22.47 -16.52
N TYR A 6 -21.87 -21.84 -16.11
CA TYR A 6 -21.40 -20.57 -16.73
C TYR A 6 -20.14 -20.69 -17.58
N GLY A 7 -19.29 -21.72 -17.35
CA GLY A 7 -18.07 -21.93 -18.15
C GLY A 7 -17.25 -20.65 -18.38
N MET A 8 -16.91 -20.37 -19.64
CA MET A 8 -16.15 -19.16 -20.00
C MET A 8 -16.87 -17.85 -19.61
N LEU A 9 -18.20 -17.82 -19.48
CA LEU A 9 -18.93 -16.63 -19.07
C LEU A 9 -18.60 -16.20 -17.63
N SER A 10 -18.16 -17.13 -16.79
CA SER A 10 -17.74 -16.83 -15.41
C SER A 10 -16.53 -15.88 -15.33
N LEU A 11 -15.75 -15.73 -16.40
CA LEU A 11 -14.64 -14.81 -16.48
C LEU A 11 -15.07 -13.38 -16.80
N LEU A 12 -16.28 -13.15 -17.33
CA LEU A 12 -16.71 -11.82 -17.77
C LEU A 12 -16.70 -10.76 -16.67
N PRO A 13 -17.18 -11.03 -15.44
CA PRO A 13 -17.10 -10.05 -14.35
C PRO A 13 -15.67 -9.55 -14.10
N VAL A 14 -14.71 -10.48 -14.05
CA VAL A 14 -13.29 -10.19 -13.83
C VAL A 14 -12.70 -9.40 -15.02
N ILE A 15 -12.94 -9.87 -16.23
CA ILE A 15 -12.43 -9.22 -17.46
C ILE A 15 -12.96 -7.80 -17.55
N ILE A 16 -14.26 -7.58 -17.29
CA ILE A 16 -14.88 -6.25 -17.31
C ILE A 16 -14.30 -5.37 -16.21
N ALA A 17 -14.16 -5.88 -14.98
CA ALA A 17 -13.56 -5.12 -13.88
C ALA A 17 -12.12 -4.71 -14.22
N ILE A 18 -11.30 -5.61 -14.73
CA ILE A 18 -9.92 -5.32 -15.13
C ILE A 18 -9.89 -4.31 -16.30
N LEU A 19 -10.62 -4.56 -17.38
CA LEU A 19 -10.64 -3.67 -18.55
C LEU A 19 -11.11 -2.25 -18.20
N LEU A 20 -12.18 -2.14 -17.39
CA LEU A 20 -12.67 -0.84 -16.94
C LEU A 20 -11.68 -0.14 -16.01
N ALA A 21 -10.96 -0.87 -15.15
CA ALA A 21 -9.90 -0.30 -14.34
C ALA A 21 -8.79 0.33 -15.21
N PHE A 22 -8.42 -0.33 -16.31
CA PHE A 22 -7.47 0.21 -17.28
C PHE A 22 -7.99 1.45 -18.01
N VAL A 23 -9.22 1.39 -18.52
CA VAL A 23 -9.76 2.44 -19.40
C VAL A 23 -10.22 3.67 -18.60
N THR A 24 -10.95 3.43 -17.51
CA THR A 24 -11.58 4.51 -16.74
C THR A 24 -10.71 5.03 -15.59
N LYS A 25 -9.71 4.27 -15.15
CA LYS A 25 -8.89 4.53 -13.96
C LYS A 25 -9.76 4.74 -12.70
N ASN A 26 -10.95 4.17 -12.68
CA ASN A 26 -11.91 4.28 -11.60
C ASN A 26 -12.30 2.89 -11.09
N VAL A 27 -11.72 2.50 -9.96
CA VAL A 27 -11.90 1.18 -9.35
C VAL A 27 -13.34 0.94 -8.91
N ILE A 28 -14.01 1.96 -8.36
CA ILE A 28 -15.41 1.83 -7.90
C ILE A 28 -16.31 1.46 -9.08
N LEU A 29 -16.19 2.21 -10.19
CA LEU A 29 -16.94 1.92 -11.41
C LEU A 29 -16.62 0.53 -11.97
N SER A 30 -15.36 0.13 -11.91
CA SER A 30 -14.87 -1.15 -12.43
C SER A 30 -15.44 -2.35 -11.65
N LEU A 31 -15.35 -2.29 -10.33
CA LEU A 31 -15.90 -3.33 -9.45
C LEU A 31 -17.43 -3.38 -9.55
N PHE A 32 -18.09 -2.22 -9.54
CA PHE A 32 -19.55 -2.12 -9.65
C PHE A 32 -20.06 -2.76 -10.95
N LEU A 33 -19.50 -2.35 -12.10
CA LEU A 33 -19.93 -2.90 -13.39
C LEU A 33 -19.49 -4.35 -13.60
N GLY A 34 -18.34 -4.74 -13.07
CA GLY A 34 -17.89 -6.13 -13.07
C GLY A 34 -18.87 -7.03 -12.31
N ALA A 35 -19.19 -6.68 -11.06
CA ALA A 35 -20.13 -7.43 -10.23
C ALA A 35 -21.55 -7.45 -10.84
N LEU A 36 -22.03 -6.29 -11.28
CA LEU A 36 -23.35 -6.18 -11.91
C LEU A 36 -23.47 -7.04 -13.19
N THR A 37 -22.38 -7.15 -13.95
CA THR A 37 -22.35 -8.02 -15.15
C THR A 37 -22.54 -9.49 -14.76
N GLY A 38 -21.87 -9.94 -13.70
CA GLY A 38 -22.06 -11.32 -13.21
C GLY A 38 -23.49 -11.57 -12.76
N VAL A 39 -24.05 -10.69 -11.95
CA VAL A 39 -25.46 -10.79 -11.50
C VAL A 39 -26.43 -10.74 -12.69
N PHE A 40 -26.12 -9.95 -13.72
CA PHE A 40 -26.92 -9.91 -14.95
C PHE A 40 -26.91 -11.23 -15.70
N ILE A 41 -25.79 -11.94 -15.70
CA ILE A 41 -25.69 -13.29 -16.29
C ILE A 41 -26.44 -14.30 -15.43
N ILE A 42 -26.26 -14.27 -14.11
CA ILE A 42 -26.92 -15.17 -13.14
C ILE A 42 -28.45 -15.06 -13.27
N ASN A 43 -28.96 -13.83 -13.38
CA ASN A 43 -30.41 -13.56 -13.49
C ASN A 43 -30.97 -13.67 -14.93
N GLY A 44 -30.30 -14.40 -15.83
CA GLY A 44 -30.80 -14.65 -17.17
C GLY A 44 -31.01 -13.40 -18.02
N LEU A 45 -30.20 -12.37 -17.83
CA LEU A 45 -30.16 -11.09 -18.55
C LEU A 45 -31.40 -10.20 -18.30
N HIS A 46 -32.05 -10.30 -17.14
CA HIS A 46 -33.17 -9.45 -16.74
C HIS A 46 -32.65 -8.17 -16.02
N PRO A 47 -32.70 -6.96 -16.62
CA PRO A 47 -32.04 -5.79 -16.09
C PRO A 47 -32.54 -5.32 -14.71
N ILE A 48 -33.86 -5.30 -14.51
CA ILE A 48 -34.47 -4.82 -13.26
C ILE A 48 -34.15 -5.78 -12.12
N ASP A 49 -34.39 -7.09 -12.35
CA ASP A 49 -34.13 -8.13 -11.35
C ASP A 49 -32.64 -8.18 -10.99
N SER A 50 -31.73 -7.98 -11.97
CA SER A 50 -30.30 -7.96 -11.72
C SER A 50 -29.88 -6.81 -10.81
N VAL A 51 -30.43 -5.62 -11.00
CA VAL A 51 -30.13 -4.47 -10.13
C VAL A 51 -30.71 -4.67 -8.73
N THR A 52 -31.93 -5.17 -8.62
CA THR A 52 -32.56 -5.42 -7.29
C THR A 52 -31.83 -6.53 -6.54
N THR A 53 -31.49 -7.63 -7.20
CA THR A 53 -30.68 -8.73 -6.64
C THR A 53 -29.29 -8.23 -6.24
N PHE A 54 -28.60 -7.48 -7.11
CA PHE A 54 -27.30 -6.94 -6.79
C PHE A 54 -27.32 -6.09 -5.51
N ILE A 55 -28.30 -5.21 -5.37
CA ILE A 55 -28.42 -4.37 -4.18
C ILE A 55 -28.79 -5.19 -2.94
N GLY A 56 -29.81 -6.06 -3.05
CA GLY A 56 -30.37 -6.80 -1.91
C GLY A 56 -29.46 -7.93 -1.44
N ASP A 57 -28.99 -8.75 -2.38
CA ASP A 57 -28.39 -10.05 -2.06
C ASP A 57 -26.86 -10.01 -2.08
N TYR A 58 -26.22 -9.00 -2.75
CA TYR A 58 -24.78 -8.87 -2.78
C TYR A 58 -24.26 -7.66 -2.02
N VAL A 59 -24.93 -6.50 -2.04
CA VAL A 59 -24.43 -5.29 -1.35
C VAL A 59 -24.95 -5.22 0.09
N PHE A 60 -26.26 -5.38 0.32
CA PHE A 60 -26.82 -5.24 1.68
C PHE A 60 -26.37 -6.36 2.60
N VAL A 61 -26.14 -7.55 2.09
CA VAL A 61 -25.59 -8.67 2.87
C VAL A 61 -24.21 -8.30 3.43
N GLN A 62 -23.35 -7.68 2.63
CA GLN A 62 -22.02 -7.24 3.09
C GLN A 62 -22.10 -6.18 4.21
N LEU A 63 -23.08 -5.29 4.14
CA LEU A 63 -23.26 -4.23 5.14
C LEU A 63 -23.90 -4.72 6.45
N THR A 64 -24.60 -5.84 6.40
CA THR A 64 -25.27 -6.45 7.57
C THR A 64 -24.45 -7.56 8.23
N ASP A 65 -23.37 -7.98 7.61
CA ASP A 65 -22.43 -8.91 8.21
C ASP A 65 -21.67 -8.26 9.38
N ASN A 66 -21.57 -8.99 10.51
CA ASN A 66 -20.95 -8.46 11.72
C ASN A 66 -19.44 -8.20 11.56
N TYR A 67 -18.75 -9.06 10.82
CA TYR A 67 -17.32 -8.90 10.56
C TYR A 67 -17.08 -7.66 9.69
N ASN A 68 -17.78 -7.58 8.57
CA ASN A 68 -17.66 -6.48 7.62
C ASN A 68 -18.03 -5.13 8.23
N ALA A 69 -19.09 -5.09 9.05
CA ALA A 69 -19.46 -3.91 9.81
C ALA A 69 -18.36 -3.46 10.78
N ALA A 70 -17.69 -4.40 11.45
CA ALA A 70 -16.56 -4.10 12.34
C ALA A 70 -15.34 -3.57 11.58
N VAL A 71 -15.02 -4.13 10.39
CA VAL A 71 -13.95 -3.62 9.51
C VAL A 71 -14.26 -2.19 9.06
N ILE A 72 -15.49 -1.91 8.61
CA ILE A 72 -15.94 -0.58 8.20
C ILE A 72 -15.80 0.42 9.36
N ALA A 73 -16.29 0.08 10.55
CA ALA A 73 -16.19 0.94 11.72
C ALA A 73 -14.75 1.23 12.11
N LEU A 74 -13.87 0.22 12.05
CA LEU A 74 -12.46 0.36 12.35
C LEU A 74 -11.74 1.27 11.33
N LEU A 75 -12.00 1.12 10.03
CA LEU A 75 -11.45 2.02 8.99
C LEU A 75 -11.85 3.48 9.24
N VAL A 76 -13.09 3.72 9.67
CA VAL A 76 -13.57 5.07 10.02
C VAL A 76 -12.78 5.64 11.20
N PHE A 77 -12.57 4.88 12.29
CA PHE A 77 -11.77 5.33 13.44
C PHE A 77 -10.31 5.60 13.07
N ILE A 78 -9.71 4.73 12.26
CA ILE A 78 -8.36 4.92 11.73
C ILE A 78 -8.26 6.22 10.95
N GLY A 79 -9.19 6.47 10.02
CA GLY A 79 -9.20 7.70 9.24
C GLY A 79 -9.24 8.97 10.09
N GLY A 80 -10.08 8.97 11.13
CA GLY A 80 -10.16 10.06 12.10
C GLY A 80 -8.83 10.28 12.83
N PHE A 81 -8.23 9.22 13.36
CA PHE A 81 -6.94 9.29 14.04
C PHE A 81 -5.81 9.78 13.13
N VAL A 82 -5.69 9.23 11.93
CA VAL A 82 -4.67 9.62 10.94
C VAL A 82 -4.78 11.11 10.62
N SER A 83 -5.98 11.63 10.39
CA SER A 83 -6.20 13.05 10.10
C SER A 83 -5.79 13.95 11.29
N LEU A 84 -6.07 13.53 12.53
CA LEU A 84 -5.58 14.23 13.73
C LEU A 84 -4.05 14.22 13.79
N MET A 85 -3.42 13.08 13.54
CA MET A 85 -1.95 12.96 13.54
C MET A 85 -1.31 13.89 12.50
N GLU A 86 -1.84 13.90 11.28
CA GLU A 86 -1.38 14.78 10.19
C GLU A 86 -1.48 16.27 10.56
N LYS A 87 -2.62 16.67 11.13
CA LYS A 87 -2.93 18.07 11.45
C LYS A 87 -2.40 18.53 12.81
N SER A 88 -1.90 17.64 13.66
CA SER A 88 -1.32 18.00 14.96
C SER A 88 -0.04 18.82 14.86
N GLY A 89 0.63 18.78 13.70
CA GLY A 89 1.96 19.38 13.52
C GLY A 89 3.10 18.65 14.27
N GLY A 90 2.77 17.58 15.00
CA GLY A 90 3.73 16.82 15.81
C GLY A 90 4.83 16.19 14.97
N ALA A 91 4.48 15.63 13.80
CA ALA A 91 5.43 15.06 12.86
C ALA A 91 6.41 16.10 12.31
N MET A 92 5.91 17.29 11.99
CA MET A 92 6.71 18.43 11.58
C MET A 92 7.69 18.88 12.68
N ALA A 93 7.19 18.99 13.92
CA ALA A 93 8.01 19.35 15.08
C ALA A 93 9.11 18.32 15.36
N PHE A 94 8.81 17.03 15.25
CA PHE A 94 9.76 15.94 15.39
C PHE A 94 10.86 16.03 14.31
N ALA A 95 10.48 16.05 13.06
CA ALA A 95 11.44 16.06 11.95
C ALA A 95 12.32 17.33 11.94
N LYS A 96 11.77 18.50 12.34
CA LYS A 96 12.52 19.74 12.54
C LYS A 96 13.55 19.61 13.69
N SER A 97 13.24 18.84 14.71
CA SER A 97 14.20 18.58 15.81
C SER A 97 15.36 17.71 15.34
N VAL A 98 15.11 16.71 14.50
CA VAL A 98 16.12 15.82 13.93
C VAL A 98 17.00 16.55 12.89
N SER A 99 16.41 17.43 12.07
CA SER A 99 17.11 18.12 10.98
C SER A 99 18.30 18.94 11.44
N LYS A 100 18.30 19.43 12.70
CA LYS A 100 19.40 20.21 13.29
C LYS A 100 20.73 19.44 13.39
N TYR A 101 20.68 18.11 13.42
CA TYR A 101 21.85 17.24 13.57
C TYR A 101 22.38 16.72 12.23
N ILE A 102 21.77 17.15 11.11
CA ILE A 102 22.08 16.67 9.77
C ILE A 102 23.07 17.59 9.08
N ASN A 103 24.29 17.09 8.88
CA ASN A 103 25.38 17.84 8.29
C ASN A 103 26.12 17.11 7.14
N THR A 104 25.65 15.92 6.76
CA THR A 104 26.23 15.15 5.66
C THR A 104 25.15 14.56 4.75
N ARG A 105 25.48 14.30 3.47
CA ARG A 105 24.58 13.68 2.48
C ARG A 105 24.03 12.34 2.96
N MET A 106 24.88 11.52 3.58
CA MET A 106 24.47 10.22 4.09
C MET A 106 23.46 10.36 5.22
N LYS A 107 23.74 11.24 6.21
CA LYS A 107 22.80 11.48 7.32
C LYS A 107 21.47 12.05 6.85
N ALA A 108 21.47 12.93 5.83
CA ALA A 108 20.25 13.48 5.27
C ALA A 108 19.36 12.38 4.67
N LYS A 109 19.94 11.52 3.82
CA LYS A 109 19.21 10.41 3.18
C LYS A 109 18.68 9.41 4.21
N PHE A 110 19.48 9.01 5.21
CA PHE A 110 19.03 8.13 6.29
C PHE A 110 17.95 8.76 7.15
N ALA A 111 18.08 10.06 7.49
CA ALA A 111 17.08 10.74 8.28
C ALA A 111 15.74 10.89 7.53
N THR A 112 15.76 11.09 6.22
CA THR A 112 14.57 11.08 5.38
C THR A 112 13.91 9.71 5.36
N TRP A 113 14.69 8.64 5.11
CA TRP A 113 14.24 7.27 5.11
C TRP A 113 13.62 6.86 6.46
N PHE A 114 14.32 7.15 7.56
CA PHE A 114 13.82 6.85 8.91
C PHE A 114 12.60 7.70 9.26
N GLY A 115 12.58 8.98 8.84
CA GLY A 115 11.42 9.85 9.00
C GLY A 115 10.18 9.32 8.28
N GLY A 116 10.35 8.79 7.07
CA GLY A 116 9.28 8.13 6.34
C GLY A 116 8.75 6.88 7.05
N ILE A 117 9.64 6.04 7.58
CA ILE A 117 9.23 4.86 8.36
C ILE A 117 8.48 5.23 9.64
N ILE A 118 8.89 6.29 10.34
CA ILE A 118 8.21 6.73 11.57
C ILE A 118 6.79 7.22 11.30
N ILE A 119 6.55 7.80 10.11
CA ILE A 119 5.22 8.28 9.73
C ILE A 119 4.41 7.17 9.02
N PHE A 120 4.64 5.92 9.39
CA PHE A 120 4.00 4.73 8.83
C PHE A 120 2.46 4.77 8.82
N PHE A 121 1.86 5.56 9.67
CA PHE A 121 0.42 5.64 9.85
C PHE A 121 -0.31 6.37 8.70
N SER A 122 0.42 7.07 7.82
CA SER A 122 -0.16 7.77 6.66
C SER A 122 0.79 7.74 5.47
N ASP A 123 0.42 7.02 4.42
CA ASP A 123 1.12 6.98 3.14
C ASP A 123 1.08 8.34 2.41
N ILE A 124 -0.05 9.05 2.51
CA ILE A 124 -0.23 10.41 1.99
C ILE A 124 0.56 11.43 2.84
N GLY A 125 0.53 11.28 4.16
CA GLY A 125 1.19 12.20 5.10
C GLY A 125 2.70 12.13 5.01
N THR A 126 3.26 10.95 4.79
CA THR A 126 4.72 10.75 4.71
C THR A 126 5.40 11.72 3.74
N PRO A 127 5.08 11.76 2.44
CA PRO A 127 5.73 12.67 1.51
C PRO A 127 5.44 14.14 1.79
N LEU A 128 4.21 14.48 2.17
CA LEU A 128 3.79 15.86 2.40
C LEU A 128 4.35 16.48 3.69
N ILE A 129 4.73 15.65 4.66
CA ILE A 129 5.32 16.09 5.92
C ILE A 129 6.85 16.06 5.85
N VAL A 130 7.42 14.89 5.47
CA VAL A 130 8.87 14.68 5.49
C VAL A 130 9.56 15.46 4.37
N GLY A 131 8.98 15.48 3.17
CA GLY A 131 9.56 16.12 2.00
C GLY A 131 9.95 17.57 2.23
N PRO A 132 9.00 18.47 2.57
CA PRO A 132 9.28 19.89 2.79
C PRO A 132 10.31 20.17 3.88
N ILE A 133 10.40 19.29 4.91
CA ILE A 133 11.37 19.47 6.00
C ILE A 133 12.80 19.27 5.51
N PHE A 134 13.01 18.24 4.68
CA PHE A 134 14.35 17.89 4.20
C PHE A 134 14.73 18.64 2.92
N GLU A 135 13.80 19.28 2.26
CA GLU A 135 13.98 19.98 0.99
C GLU A 135 15.17 20.91 0.99
N SER A 136 15.22 21.89 1.94
CA SER A 136 16.32 22.83 2.04
C SER A 136 17.65 22.18 2.42
N THR A 137 17.61 21.08 3.17
CA THR A 137 18.79 20.31 3.54
C THR A 137 19.39 19.59 2.33
N TYR A 138 18.55 19.03 1.47
CA TYR A 138 18.97 18.39 0.22
C TYR A 138 19.63 19.39 -0.72
N ASP A 139 19.05 20.59 -0.88
CA ASP A 139 19.65 21.65 -1.67
C ASP A 139 21.04 22.07 -1.16
N LYS A 140 21.16 22.34 0.15
CA LYS A 140 22.42 22.71 0.77
C LYS A 140 23.51 21.66 0.63
N LEU A 141 23.11 20.37 0.70
CA LEU A 141 24.02 19.24 0.60
C LEU A 141 24.18 18.74 -0.84
N LYS A 142 23.62 19.44 -1.82
CA LYS A 142 23.66 19.09 -3.25
C LYS A 142 23.19 17.65 -3.51
N ILE A 143 22.05 17.26 -2.95
CA ILE A 143 21.36 15.99 -3.22
C ILE A 143 20.18 16.31 -4.14
N SER A 144 19.96 15.49 -5.17
CA SER A 144 18.89 15.73 -6.15
C SER A 144 17.50 15.65 -5.53
N ARG A 145 16.55 16.38 -6.10
CA ARG A 145 15.14 16.37 -5.68
C ARG A 145 14.49 15.05 -6.01
N GLU A 146 14.87 14.45 -7.12
CA GLU A 146 14.44 13.12 -7.52
C GLU A 146 14.86 12.06 -6.49
N LYS A 147 16.05 12.23 -5.87
CA LYS A 147 16.49 11.34 -4.80
C LYS A 147 15.64 11.47 -3.53
N LEU A 148 15.24 12.70 -3.21
CA LEU A 148 14.33 12.95 -2.10
C LEU A 148 12.96 12.29 -2.39
N ALA A 149 12.39 12.53 -3.57
CA ALA A 149 11.12 11.99 -3.99
C ALA A 149 11.12 10.45 -3.95
N TRP A 150 12.17 9.80 -4.49
CA TRP A 150 12.30 8.34 -4.44
C TRP A 150 12.37 7.78 -3.01
N ILE A 151 13.08 8.43 -2.08
CA ILE A 151 13.13 7.96 -0.68
C ILE A 151 11.77 8.10 -0.01
N LEU A 152 11.05 9.20 -0.28
CA LEU A 152 9.70 9.42 0.24
C LEU A 152 8.72 8.37 -0.27
N ASP A 153 8.73 8.10 -1.57
CA ASP A 153 7.84 7.14 -2.23
C ASP A 153 8.11 5.71 -1.75
N SER A 154 9.40 5.33 -1.66
CA SER A 154 9.81 4.02 -1.12
C SER A 154 9.49 3.82 0.37
N THR A 155 9.17 4.88 1.11
CA THR A 155 8.81 4.81 2.54
C THR A 155 7.37 5.24 2.83
N ALA A 156 6.57 5.50 1.82
CA ALA A 156 5.14 5.79 1.93
C ALA A 156 4.31 4.49 1.88
N THR A 157 3.71 4.19 0.75
CA THR A 157 2.87 3.00 0.56
C THR A 157 3.58 1.68 0.85
N PRO A 158 4.89 1.47 0.46
CA PRO A 158 5.56 0.22 0.79
C PRO A 158 5.72 -0.05 2.29
N VAL A 159 5.89 0.99 3.12
CA VAL A 159 5.92 0.84 4.59
C VAL A 159 4.52 0.60 5.12
N ALA A 160 3.53 1.36 4.64
CA ALA A 160 2.15 1.26 5.11
C ALA A 160 1.60 -0.17 4.97
N VAL A 161 1.83 -0.83 3.83
CA VAL A 161 1.33 -2.19 3.60
C VAL A 161 2.02 -3.27 4.44
N LEU A 162 3.16 -2.97 5.05
CA LEU A 162 3.87 -3.91 5.96
C LEU A 162 3.36 -3.87 7.40
N ILE A 163 2.51 -2.90 7.74
CA ILE A 163 2.02 -2.68 9.10
C ILE A 163 0.57 -3.20 9.22
N PRO A 164 0.33 -4.28 9.99
CA PRO A 164 -1.01 -4.87 10.09
C PRO A 164 -2.02 -4.02 10.84
N PHE A 165 -1.57 -3.05 11.66
CA PHE A 165 -2.39 -2.29 12.59
C PHE A 165 -2.97 -1.00 12.02
N ILE A 166 -2.73 -0.67 10.74
CA ILE A 166 -3.22 0.55 10.08
C ILE A 166 -4.23 0.21 8.99
N GLY A 167 -4.81 1.25 8.36
CA GLY A 167 -5.87 1.08 7.36
C GLY A 167 -5.54 0.09 6.24
N TRP A 168 -4.29 0.04 5.78
CA TRP A 168 -3.84 -0.91 4.75
C TRP A 168 -3.93 -2.37 5.21
N GLY A 169 -3.40 -2.66 6.40
CA GLY A 169 -3.48 -4.01 6.97
C GLY A 169 -4.93 -4.46 7.20
N ILE A 170 -5.75 -3.57 7.77
CA ILE A 170 -7.18 -3.86 8.04
C ILE A 170 -7.96 -4.10 6.75
N TYR A 171 -7.70 -3.32 5.71
CA TYR A 171 -8.31 -3.50 4.40
C TYR A 171 -7.96 -4.86 3.79
N ILE A 172 -6.67 -5.21 3.79
CA ILE A 172 -6.20 -6.49 3.24
C ILE A 172 -6.76 -7.66 4.05
N MET A 173 -6.73 -7.58 5.38
CA MET A 173 -7.31 -8.61 6.26
C MET A 173 -8.81 -8.77 6.02
N GLY A 174 -9.54 -7.67 5.78
CA GLY A 174 -10.96 -7.72 5.42
C GLY A 174 -11.23 -8.47 4.12
N LEU A 175 -10.37 -8.32 3.11
CA LEU A 175 -10.47 -9.06 1.86
C LEU A 175 -10.11 -10.55 2.03
N ILE A 176 -9.07 -10.85 2.84
CA ILE A 176 -8.66 -12.23 3.12
C ILE A 176 -9.75 -12.99 3.87
N ASN A 177 -10.33 -12.38 4.91
CA ASN A 177 -11.35 -13.03 5.73
C ASN A 177 -12.54 -13.48 4.92
N GLU A 178 -13.04 -12.62 4.05
CA GLU A 178 -14.21 -12.93 3.22
C GLU A 178 -13.97 -14.18 2.36
N GLU A 179 -12.78 -14.29 1.77
CA GLU A 179 -12.43 -15.48 0.98
C GLU A 179 -12.20 -16.72 1.86
N PHE A 180 -11.64 -16.54 3.06
CA PHE A 180 -11.45 -17.65 4.00
C PHE A 180 -12.79 -18.19 4.52
N GLU A 181 -13.75 -17.33 4.82
CA GLU A 181 -15.11 -17.75 5.21
C GLU A 181 -15.79 -18.52 4.09
N ARG A 182 -15.70 -18.04 2.84
CA ARG A 182 -16.27 -18.73 1.66
C ARG A 182 -15.65 -20.11 1.42
N LEU A 183 -14.35 -20.23 1.63
CA LEU A 183 -13.63 -21.49 1.45
C LEU A 183 -13.69 -22.41 2.67
N GLY A 184 -14.34 -21.98 3.77
CA GLY A 184 -14.39 -22.74 5.02
C GLY A 184 -13.03 -22.88 5.72
N ILE A 185 -12.10 -21.95 5.49
CA ILE A 185 -10.77 -21.93 6.12
C ILE A 185 -10.88 -21.33 7.52
N ALA A 186 -10.55 -22.09 8.55
CA ALA A 186 -10.73 -21.69 9.94
C ALA A 186 -9.56 -20.82 10.50
N GLU A 187 -8.65 -20.34 9.66
CA GLU A 187 -7.56 -19.45 10.08
C GLU A 187 -8.06 -18.00 10.18
N SER A 188 -7.55 -17.24 11.18
CA SER A 188 -7.89 -15.83 11.30
C SER A 188 -7.19 -14.97 10.24
N ASP A 189 -7.86 -13.89 9.83
CA ASP A 189 -7.36 -12.88 8.91
C ASP A 189 -5.99 -12.30 9.32
N PHE A 190 -5.81 -12.04 10.62
CA PHE A 190 -4.53 -11.57 11.15
C PHE A 190 -3.42 -12.63 11.02
N SER A 191 -3.72 -13.90 11.33
CA SER A 191 -2.76 -15.00 11.16
C SER A 191 -2.36 -15.16 9.70
N ALA A 192 -3.34 -15.17 8.80
CA ALA A 192 -3.10 -15.27 7.37
C ALA A 192 -2.25 -14.12 6.81
N TYR A 193 -2.53 -12.87 7.27
CA TYR A 193 -1.73 -11.72 6.91
C TYR A 193 -0.27 -11.88 7.38
N MET A 194 -0.06 -12.32 8.64
CA MET A 194 1.27 -12.51 9.20
C MET A 194 2.03 -13.67 8.53
N ASN A 195 1.33 -14.76 8.16
CA ASN A 195 1.91 -15.87 7.43
C ASN A 195 2.26 -15.48 5.97
N ALA A 196 1.48 -14.59 5.36
CA ALA A 196 1.78 -14.05 4.05
C ALA A 196 2.87 -12.95 4.06
N TRP A 197 3.14 -12.32 5.21
CA TRP A 197 4.06 -11.19 5.33
C TRP A 197 5.48 -11.44 4.77
N PRO A 198 6.13 -12.61 4.95
CA PRO A 198 7.43 -12.89 4.34
C PRO A 198 7.41 -12.89 2.80
N TYR A 199 6.24 -13.07 2.21
CA TYR A 199 6.02 -13.05 0.76
C TYR A 199 5.62 -11.67 0.22
N PHE A 200 5.52 -10.65 1.07
CA PHE A 200 5.41 -9.25 0.65
C PHE A 200 6.76 -8.74 0.14
N VAL A 201 7.32 -9.47 -0.82
CA VAL A 201 8.71 -9.32 -1.25
C VAL A 201 8.96 -7.92 -1.80
N TYR A 202 8.11 -7.44 -2.72
CA TYR A 202 8.33 -6.12 -3.32
C TYR A 202 8.30 -4.96 -2.30
N PRO A 203 7.31 -4.82 -1.40
CA PRO A 203 7.32 -3.80 -0.36
C PRO A 203 8.57 -3.84 0.51
N ILE A 204 9.00 -5.03 0.93
CA ILE A 204 10.21 -5.22 1.74
C ILE A 204 11.44 -4.73 0.97
N LEU A 205 11.59 -5.14 -0.29
CA LEU A 205 12.71 -4.71 -1.13
C LEU A 205 12.67 -3.21 -1.42
N ALA A 206 11.50 -2.60 -1.64
CA ALA A 206 11.34 -1.18 -1.90
C ALA A 206 11.81 -0.32 -0.72
N VAL A 207 11.54 -0.75 0.52
CA VAL A 207 12.03 -0.08 1.73
C VAL A 207 13.53 -0.30 1.92
N LEU A 208 14.02 -1.53 1.72
CA LEU A 208 15.40 -1.91 2.02
C LEU A 208 16.42 -1.49 0.94
N ILE A 209 16.00 -1.30 -0.30
CA ILE A 209 16.93 -0.82 -1.36
C ILE A 209 17.47 0.58 -1.04
N VAL A 210 16.70 1.41 -0.33
CA VAL A 210 17.11 2.78 0.03
C VAL A 210 18.38 2.80 0.88
N PRO A 211 18.44 2.15 2.07
CA PRO A 211 19.65 2.09 2.86
C PRO A 211 20.81 1.40 2.13
N VAL A 212 20.55 0.40 1.30
CA VAL A 212 21.59 -0.28 0.50
C VAL A 212 22.25 0.70 -0.47
N VAL A 213 21.48 1.48 -1.23
CA VAL A 213 22.02 2.49 -2.16
C VAL A 213 22.76 3.60 -1.41
N ILE A 214 22.25 4.02 -0.24
CA ILE A 214 22.93 5.03 0.60
C ILE A 214 24.30 4.53 1.07
N LEU A 215 24.41 3.28 1.51
CA LEU A 215 25.65 2.67 2.00
C LEU A 215 26.66 2.42 0.89
N ILE A 216 26.22 2.00 -0.28
CA ILE A 216 27.08 1.81 -1.47
C ILE A 216 27.62 3.16 -1.99
N LYS A 217 26.94 4.28 -1.70
CA LYS A 217 27.30 5.66 -2.11
C LYS A 217 27.37 5.87 -3.62
N LYS A 218 26.75 4.99 -4.40
CA LYS A 218 26.72 5.05 -5.86
C LYS A 218 25.33 4.71 -6.35
N ASP A 219 24.80 5.61 -7.12
CA ASP A 219 23.54 5.42 -7.83
C ASP A 219 23.77 4.75 -9.19
N PHE A 220 22.70 4.26 -9.80
CA PHE A 220 22.72 3.68 -11.15
C PHE A 220 21.57 4.26 -11.99
N GLY A 221 21.67 4.07 -13.31
CA GLY A 221 20.67 4.55 -14.24
C GLY A 221 20.46 6.08 -14.20
N PRO A 222 19.25 6.57 -14.50
CA PRO A 222 18.93 7.99 -14.53
C PRO A 222 19.13 8.70 -13.18
N MET A 223 18.98 8.02 -12.06
CA MET A 223 19.25 8.60 -10.74
C MET A 223 20.72 9.03 -10.58
N ARG A 224 21.66 8.25 -11.13
CA ARG A 224 23.09 8.64 -11.15
C ARG A 224 23.29 9.96 -11.91
N THR A 225 22.59 10.13 -13.01
CA THR A 225 22.71 11.35 -13.83
C THR A 225 22.11 12.57 -13.10
N ALA A 226 20.94 12.39 -12.45
CA ALA A 226 20.33 13.44 -11.61
C ALA A 226 21.24 13.87 -10.45
N GLU A 227 21.81 12.91 -9.72
CA GLU A 227 22.77 13.18 -8.64
C GLU A 227 24.04 13.88 -9.16
N LYS A 228 24.55 13.46 -10.33
CA LYS A 228 25.73 14.09 -10.97
C LYS A 228 25.45 15.55 -11.36
N ARG A 229 24.32 15.84 -12.03
CA ARG A 229 23.87 17.19 -12.36
C ARG A 229 23.86 18.08 -11.11
N THR A 230 23.24 17.62 -10.03
CA THR A 230 23.11 18.42 -8.80
C THR A 230 24.46 18.66 -8.11
N VAL A 231 25.40 17.70 -8.17
CA VAL A 231 26.73 17.83 -7.54
C VAL A 231 27.66 18.69 -8.36
N GLU A 232 27.77 18.44 -9.67
CA GLU A 232 28.77 19.07 -10.56
C GLU A 232 28.29 20.44 -11.03
N ASP A 233 27.05 20.52 -11.55
CA ASP A 233 26.50 21.73 -12.16
C ASP A 233 25.80 22.63 -11.12
N GLY A 234 25.41 22.08 -9.97
CA GLY A 234 24.63 22.78 -8.93
C GLY A 234 23.15 22.95 -9.30
N GLU A 235 22.72 22.38 -10.42
CA GLU A 235 21.37 22.52 -10.93
C GLU A 235 20.39 21.61 -10.18
N ARG A 236 19.29 22.19 -9.66
CA ARG A 236 18.26 21.46 -8.92
C ARG A 236 17.37 20.65 -9.85
N TYR A 237 17.13 21.14 -11.05
CA TYR A 237 16.19 20.61 -12.04
C TYR A 237 16.84 20.45 -13.40
N TRP A 238 16.26 19.65 -14.25
CA TRP A 238 16.54 19.64 -15.67
C TRP A 238 16.01 20.93 -16.33
N PRO A 239 16.52 21.38 -17.47
CA PRO A 239 16.11 22.63 -18.10
C PRO A 239 14.60 22.73 -18.40
N ASN A 240 13.96 21.60 -18.70
CA ASN A 240 12.53 21.52 -19.04
C ASN A 240 11.66 20.99 -17.89
N ALA A 241 12.21 20.90 -16.67
CA ALA A 241 11.46 20.40 -15.51
C ALA A 241 10.34 21.37 -15.12
N ALA A 242 9.18 20.80 -14.79
CA ALA A 242 8.01 21.52 -14.28
C ALA A 242 7.59 20.94 -12.93
N PRO A 243 8.23 21.33 -11.81
CA PRO A 243 7.86 20.84 -10.49
C PRO A 243 6.40 21.15 -10.16
N LEU A 244 5.69 20.17 -9.59
CA LEU A 244 4.26 20.31 -9.24
C LEU A 244 4.01 21.36 -8.16
N ARG A 245 5.03 21.72 -7.41
CA ARG A 245 4.99 22.74 -6.37
C ARG A 245 6.25 23.60 -6.46
N GLN A 246 6.08 24.91 -6.31
CA GLN A 246 7.24 25.78 -6.08
C GLN A 246 7.94 25.40 -4.75
N PRO A 247 9.28 25.57 -4.67
CA PRO A 247 10.02 25.31 -3.43
C PRO A 247 9.29 25.96 -2.24
N ALA A 248 9.16 25.21 -1.16
CA ALA A 248 8.50 25.73 0.04
C ALA A 248 9.25 26.99 0.49
N ALA A 249 8.52 28.07 0.73
CA ALA A 249 9.07 29.22 1.41
C ALA A 249 9.70 28.77 2.74
N PRO A 250 10.80 29.40 3.20
CA PRO A 250 11.49 29.01 4.43
C PRO A 250 10.59 28.97 5.68
N ASP A 251 9.45 29.64 5.62
CA ASP A 251 8.40 29.66 6.63
C ASP A 251 7.27 28.64 6.31
N LEU A 252 7.58 27.36 6.42
CA LEU A 252 6.53 26.44 6.81
C LEU A 252 6.12 26.85 8.22
N GLN A 253 4.97 27.54 8.31
CA GLN A 253 4.35 27.91 9.59
C GLN A 253 4.06 26.61 10.35
N THR A 254 5.05 26.14 11.11
CA THR A 254 4.75 25.29 12.24
C THR A 254 3.79 26.13 13.08
N GLU A 255 2.58 25.63 13.28
CA GLU A 255 1.73 26.20 14.33
C GLU A 255 2.63 26.32 15.57
N ASN A 256 2.75 27.53 16.11
CA ASN A 256 3.78 27.92 17.09
C ASN A 256 3.86 27.02 18.34
N ASN A 257 2.87 26.11 18.51
CA ASN A 257 2.70 25.27 19.70
C ASN A 257 2.84 23.76 19.45
N SER A 258 3.15 23.31 18.21
CA SER A 258 3.32 21.89 17.92
C SER A 258 4.59 21.33 18.55
N ARG A 259 4.46 20.15 19.15
CA ARG A 259 5.56 19.46 19.85
C ARG A 259 5.67 18.00 19.42
N PRO A 260 6.86 17.37 19.44
CA PRO A 260 7.04 15.96 19.09
C PRO A 260 6.17 14.98 19.91
N VAL A 261 5.79 15.36 21.14
CA VAL A 261 4.93 14.53 22.01
C VAL A 261 3.54 14.28 21.41
N LEU A 262 3.07 15.15 20.47
CA LEU A 262 1.82 14.96 19.74
C LEU A 262 1.84 13.75 18.79
N ILE A 263 3.01 13.16 18.51
CA ILE A 263 3.12 11.87 17.82
C ILE A 263 3.34 10.75 18.83
N TRP A 264 4.36 10.88 19.66
CA TRP A 264 4.84 9.75 20.45
C TRP A 264 3.84 9.28 21.49
N LEU A 265 3.16 10.21 22.17
CA LEU A 265 2.23 9.84 23.23
C LEU A 265 0.95 9.16 22.70
N PRO A 266 0.28 9.67 21.64
CA PRO A 266 -0.86 8.96 21.07
C PRO A 266 -0.49 7.60 20.50
N LEU A 267 0.67 7.45 19.83
CA LEU A 267 1.15 6.15 19.37
C LEU A 267 1.47 5.20 20.52
N ALA A 268 2.11 5.70 21.57
CA ALA A 268 2.35 4.90 22.78
C ALA A 268 1.03 4.42 23.40
N VAL A 269 0.03 5.30 23.52
CA VAL A 269 -1.31 4.93 24.02
C VAL A 269 -1.95 3.89 23.11
N LEU A 270 -1.85 4.06 21.78
CA LEU A 270 -2.36 3.08 20.82
C LEU A 270 -1.76 1.69 21.07
N PHE A 271 -0.43 1.59 21.06
CA PHE A 271 0.23 0.29 21.23
C PHE A 271 0.07 -0.29 22.63
N VAL A 272 0.15 0.52 23.69
CA VAL A 272 -0.08 0.04 25.07
C VAL A 272 -1.50 -0.47 25.24
N THR A 273 -2.50 0.20 24.69
CA THR A 273 -3.89 -0.26 24.74
C THR A 273 -4.06 -1.53 23.91
N LEU A 274 -3.57 -1.56 22.69
CA LEU A 274 -3.67 -2.71 21.80
C LEU A 274 -3.05 -3.96 22.44
N PHE A 275 -1.78 -3.89 22.81
CA PHE A 275 -1.09 -5.05 23.39
C PHE A 275 -1.57 -5.35 24.80
N GLY A 276 -1.99 -4.35 25.57
CA GLY A 276 -2.59 -4.55 26.88
C GLY A 276 -3.91 -5.34 26.86
N LEU A 277 -4.64 -5.26 25.74
CA LEU A 277 -5.86 -6.05 25.50
C LEU A 277 -5.56 -7.41 24.85
N LEU A 278 -4.52 -7.53 24.01
CA LEU A 278 -4.21 -8.75 23.29
C LEU A 278 -3.34 -9.74 24.09
N ILE A 279 -2.41 -9.25 24.94
CA ILE A 279 -1.51 -10.12 25.73
C ILE A 279 -2.29 -11.07 26.67
N PRO A 280 -3.35 -10.61 27.37
CA PRO A 280 -4.16 -11.51 28.21
C PRO A 280 -4.87 -12.62 27.41
N GLU A 281 -5.10 -12.41 26.12
CA GLU A 281 -5.70 -13.39 25.19
C GLU A 281 -4.66 -14.33 24.54
N GLY A 282 -3.40 -14.30 25.03
CA GLY A 282 -2.32 -15.19 24.58
C GLY A 282 -1.38 -14.62 23.52
N PHE A 283 -1.66 -13.44 22.97
CA PHE A 283 -0.80 -12.83 21.96
C PHE A 283 0.62 -12.54 22.49
N PRO A 284 1.71 -12.75 21.74
CA PRO A 284 1.80 -13.25 20.35
C PRO A 284 1.97 -14.78 20.24
N PHE A 285 1.83 -15.54 21.32
CA PHE A 285 2.13 -16.96 21.34
C PHE A 285 0.93 -17.85 20.98
N GLU A 286 -0.27 -17.32 21.13
CA GLU A 286 -1.52 -17.98 20.75
C GLU A 286 -2.25 -17.16 19.69
N ALA A 287 -3.00 -17.83 18.82
CA ALA A 287 -3.81 -17.18 17.81
C ALA A 287 -5.00 -16.45 18.48
N VAL A 288 -5.09 -15.16 18.28
CA VAL A 288 -6.21 -14.34 18.76
C VAL A 288 -7.30 -14.30 17.70
N SER A 289 -8.57 -14.40 18.13
CA SER A 289 -9.69 -14.31 17.18
C SER A 289 -9.71 -12.94 16.48
N GLY A 290 -10.10 -12.92 15.20
CA GLY A 290 -10.22 -11.68 14.43
C GLY A 290 -11.18 -10.67 15.08
N SER A 291 -12.24 -11.12 15.77
CA SER A 291 -13.17 -10.24 16.50
C SER A 291 -12.49 -9.56 17.68
N THR A 292 -11.75 -10.31 18.52
CA THR A 292 -10.98 -9.76 19.64
C THR A 292 -9.93 -8.77 19.16
N PHE A 293 -9.22 -9.10 18.08
CA PHE A 293 -8.23 -8.21 17.48
C PHE A 293 -8.85 -6.87 17.05
N ARG A 294 -9.99 -6.91 16.35
CA ARG A 294 -10.68 -5.68 15.88
C ARG A 294 -11.22 -4.82 17.02
N VAL A 295 -11.80 -5.45 18.06
CA VAL A 295 -12.27 -4.72 19.27
C VAL A 295 -11.09 -4.05 19.97
N ALA A 296 -9.98 -4.78 20.19
CA ALA A 296 -8.78 -4.24 20.80
C ALA A 296 -8.20 -3.06 20.01
N LEU A 297 -8.13 -3.20 18.70
CA LEU A 297 -7.58 -2.17 17.81
C LEU A 297 -8.51 -0.94 17.74
N SER A 298 -9.83 -1.12 17.65
CA SER A 298 -10.80 -0.02 17.66
C SER A 298 -10.73 0.78 18.97
N THR A 299 -10.62 0.08 20.12
CA THR A 299 -10.45 0.69 21.43
C THR A 299 -9.13 1.48 21.51
N ALA A 300 -8.04 0.91 20.98
CA ALA A 300 -6.74 1.56 20.93
C ALA A 300 -6.76 2.86 20.10
N TYR A 301 -7.39 2.84 18.93
CA TYR A 301 -7.56 4.03 18.09
C TYR A 301 -8.42 5.10 18.75
N LEU A 302 -9.48 4.72 19.45
CA LEU A 302 -10.33 5.66 20.16
C LEU A 302 -9.57 6.34 21.30
N PHE A 303 -8.84 5.60 22.13
CA PHE A 303 -8.05 6.17 23.22
C PHE A 303 -6.89 7.03 22.70
N ALA A 304 -6.23 6.62 21.63
CA ALA A 304 -5.19 7.40 20.99
C ALA A 304 -5.73 8.72 20.42
N SER A 305 -6.92 8.70 19.80
CA SER A 305 -7.59 9.90 19.28
C SER A 305 -7.97 10.87 20.39
N ILE A 306 -8.59 10.36 21.47
CA ILE A 306 -8.93 11.14 22.65
C ILE A 306 -7.67 11.78 23.26
N THR A 307 -6.60 10.99 23.42
CA THR A 307 -5.32 11.49 23.95
C THR A 307 -4.78 12.61 23.09
N LEU A 308 -4.78 12.45 21.75
CA LEU A 308 -4.28 13.45 20.83
C LEU A 308 -5.12 14.74 20.89
N ILE A 309 -6.45 14.65 20.92
CA ILE A 309 -7.33 15.82 21.08
C ILE A 309 -7.00 16.55 22.38
N ILE A 310 -6.87 15.84 23.50
CA ILE A 310 -6.51 16.43 24.81
C ILE A 310 -5.16 17.16 24.71
N LEU A 311 -4.15 16.55 24.10
CA LEU A 311 -2.84 17.17 23.91
C LEU A 311 -2.91 18.42 23.03
N MET A 312 -3.68 18.38 21.94
CA MET A 312 -3.87 19.53 21.06
C MET A 312 -4.54 20.71 21.82
N LEU A 313 -5.45 20.42 22.76
CA LEU A 313 -6.04 21.42 23.63
C LEU A 313 -5.04 21.99 24.66
N ILE A 314 -4.29 21.11 25.34
CA ILE A 314 -3.29 21.48 26.36
C ILE A 314 -2.22 22.39 25.75
N PHE A 315 -1.72 22.02 24.57
CA PHE A 315 -0.69 22.80 23.88
C PHE A 315 -1.28 23.95 23.04
N LYS A 316 -2.60 24.14 23.04
CA LYS A 316 -3.30 25.19 22.28
C LYS A 316 -2.97 25.15 20.78
N VAL A 317 -2.84 23.96 20.21
CA VAL A 317 -2.64 23.76 18.78
C VAL A 317 -3.96 24.00 18.06
N HIS A 318 -5.03 23.36 18.53
CA HIS A 318 -6.39 23.55 18.02
C HIS A 318 -7.40 23.62 19.16
N THR A 319 -8.58 24.22 18.88
CA THR A 319 -9.73 24.16 19.79
C THR A 319 -10.40 22.79 19.72
N PHE A 320 -11.22 22.45 20.71
CA PHE A 320 -11.97 21.18 20.68
C PHE A 320 -12.82 21.04 19.40
N LYS A 321 -13.52 22.11 19.02
CA LYS A 321 -14.34 22.12 17.80
C LYS A 321 -13.49 21.84 16.56
N ALA A 322 -12.35 22.50 16.40
CA ALA A 322 -11.46 22.29 15.27
C ALA A 322 -10.86 20.86 15.27
N SER A 323 -10.44 20.34 16.43
CA SER A 323 -9.92 18.97 16.54
C SER A 323 -10.98 17.93 16.18
N PHE A 324 -12.22 18.13 16.64
CA PHE A 324 -13.32 17.22 16.31
C PHE A 324 -13.70 17.30 14.82
N GLU A 325 -13.63 18.49 14.22
CA GLU A 325 -13.86 18.72 12.79
C GLU A 325 -12.77 18.02 11.93
N ILE A 326 -11.50 18.07 12.37
CA ILE A 326 -10.39 17.33 11.76
C ILE A 326 -10.65 15.83 11.83
N TYR A 327 -11.06 15.32 13.01
CA TYR A 327 -11.37 13.91 13.21
C TYR A 327 -12.47 13.42 12.29
N THR A 328 -13.60 14.13 12.24
CA THR A 328 -14.74 13.77 11.39
C THR A 328 -14.42 13.88 9.89
N THR A 329 -13.61 14.87 9.49
CA THR A 329 -13.12 14.96 8.10
C THR A 329 -12.24 13.76 7.74
N GLY A 330 -11.41 13.29 8.68
CA GLY A 330 -10.63 12.07 8.49
C GLY A 330 -11.50 10.83 8.31
N MET A 331 -12.55 10.70 9.11
CA MET A 331 -13.55 9.63 8.96
C MET A 331 -14.18 9.64 7.54
N GLN A 332 -14.57 10.82 7.05
CA GLN A 332 -15.16 10.97 5.71
C GLN A 332 -14.21 10.57 4.57
N ARG A 333 -12.90 10.75 4.74
CA ARG A 333 -11.91 10.34 3.74
C ARG A 333 -11.87 8.83 3.50
N MET A 334 -12.31 8.03 4.47
CA MET A 334 -12.38 6.57 4.33
C MET A 334 -13.54 6.10 3.46
N LEU A 335 -14.49 6.96 3.09
CA LEU A 335 -15.68 6.56 2.33
C LEU A 335 -15.32 5.84 1.02
N ASN A 336 -14.35 6.35 0.27
CA ASN A 336 -13.93 5.70 -0.98
C ASN A 336 -13.37 4.29 -0.74
N VAL A 337 -12.56 4.11 0.31
CA VAL A 337 -11.99 2.81 0.68
C VAL A 337 -13.09 1.85 1.11
N ILE A 338 -14.08 2.34 1.87
CA ILE A 338 -15.24 1.55 2.32
C ILE A 338 -16.08 1.11 1.11
N VAL A 339 -16.35 1.99 0.16
CA VAL A 339 -17.10 1.62 -1.07
C VAL A 339 -16.33 0.57 -1.87
N ILE A 340 -15.01 0.72 -2.00
CA ILE A 340 -14.18 -0.26 -2.73
C ILE A 340 -14.23 -1.63 -2.05
N ILE A 341 -14.08 -1.72 -0.73
CA ILE A 341 -14.08 -3.02 -0.04
C ILE A 341 -15.45 -3.70 -0.09
N VAL A 342 -16.53 -2.95 0.08
CA VAL A 342 -17.90 -3.50 -0.05
C VAL A 342 -18.16 -4.07 -1.45
N LEU A 343 -17.72 -3.35 -2.49
CA LEU A 343 -17.84 -3.85 -3.87
C LEU A 343 -16.89 -5.03 -4.15
N ALA A 344 -15.73 -5.09 -3.49
CA ALA A 344 -14.82 -6.22 -3.59
C ALA A 344 -15.41 -7.49 -2.96
N TRP A 345 -16.07 -7.37 -1.81
CA TRP A 345 -16.81 -8.47 -1.20
C TRP A 345 -17.97 -8.92 -2.09
N ALA A 346 -18.71 -7.97 -2.65
CA ALA A 346 -19.83 -8.27 -3.54
C ALA A 346 -19.37 -9.00 -4.83
N ILE A 347 -18.29 -8.53 -5.48
CA ILE A 347 -17.78 -9.21 -6.68
C ILE A 347 -17.22 -10.59 -6.34
N GLY A 348 -16.58 -10.77 -5.18
CA GLY A 348 -16.12 -12.07 -4.70
C GLY A 348 -17.27 -13.10 -4.62
N MET A 349 -18.42 -12.72 -4.03
CA MET A 349 -19.63 -13.57 -4.01
C MET A 349 -20.09 -13.93 -5.42
N VAL A 350 -20.12 -12.98 -6.33
CA VAL A 350 -20.52 -13.22 -7.74
C VAL A 350 -19.56 -14.21 -8.41
N LEU A 351 -18.27 -14.08 -8.20
CA LEU A 351 -17.25 -14.96 -8.80
C LEU A 351 -17.33 -16.38 -8.25
N GLU A 352 -17.67 -16.53 -6.97
CA GLU A 352 -17.89 -17.81 -6.32
C GLU A 352 -19.14 -18.49 -6.92
N GLU A 353 -20.28 -17.80 -6.96
CA GLU A 353 -21.53 -18.33 -7.50
C GLU A 353 -21.42 -18.72 -8.98
N MET A 354 -20.65 -17.98 -9.76
CA MET A 354 -20.36 -18.31 -11.16
C MET A 354 -19.31 -19.41 -11.34
N GLY A 355 -18.64 -19.85 -10.28
CA GLY A 355 -17.59 -20.87 -10.34
C GLY A 355 -16.35 -20.43 -11.10
N THR A 356 -16.01 -19.15 -11.03
CA THR A 356 -14.90 -18.55 -11.80
C THR A 356 -13.57 -19.22 -11.50
N ALA A 357 -13.23 -19.46 -10.23
CA ALA A 357 -11.99 -20.13 -9.85
C ALA A 357 -11.92 -21.57 -10.39
N ASN A 358 -13.03 -22.31 -10.31
CA ASN A 358 -13.14 -23.67 -10.85
C ASN A 358 -12.86 -23.69 -12.36
N TYR A 359 -13.43 -22.74 -13.11
CA TYR A 359 -13.20 -22.66 -14.55
C TYR A 359 -11.74 -22.31 -14.87
N ILE A 360 -11.13 -21.36 -14.15
CA ILE A 360 -9.70 -21.02 -14.34
C ILE A 360 -8.83 -22.23 -14.08
N VAL A 361 -9.09 -22.99 -13.02
CA VAL A 361 -8.35 -24.20 -12.68
C VAL A 361 -8.48 -25.27 -13.76
N GLN A 362 -9.65 -25.46 -14.35
CA GLN A 362 -9.85 -26.38 -15.49
C GLN A 362 -9.07 -25.95 -16.74
N VAL A 363 -8.95 -24.65 -16.98
CA VAL A 363 -8.19 -24.11 -18.13
C VAL A 363 -6.68 -24.18 -17.90
N ILE A 364 -6.25 -24.12 -16.63
CA ILE A 364 -4.84 -24.38 -16.24
C ILE A 364 -4.64 -25.90 -16.37
N ASP A 365 -4.47 -26.37 -17.60
CA ASP A 365 -4.20 -27.76 -17.93
C ASP A 365 -2.95 -28.26 -17.16
N ASP A 366 -2.82 -29.59 -16.96
CA ASP A 366 -1.67 -30.27 -16.31
C ASP A 366 -0.29 -29.88 -16.89
N ASN A 367 -0.29 -29.11 -17.98
CA ASN A 367 0.91 -28.61 -18.64
C ASN A 367 1.48 -27.30 -18.07
N ILE A 368 0.74 -26.57 -17.20
CA ILE A 368 1.24 -25.32 -16.59
C ILE A 368 1.85 -25.67 -15.22
N PRO A 369 3.17 -25.49 -15.02
CA PRO A 369 3.77 -25.70 -13.70
C PRO A 369 3.14 -24.80 -12.65
N LEU A 370 2.71 -25.36 -11.54
CA LEU A 370 2.07 -24.61 -10.44
C LEU A 370 2.95 -23.47 -9.90
N SER A 371 4.28 -23.63 -9.99
CA SER A 371 5.25 -22.62 -9.60
C SER A 371 5.18 -21.31 -10.41
N ILE A 372 4.53 -21.33 -11.56
CA ILE A 372 4.34 -20.14 -12.40
C ILE A 372 3.11 -19.31 -11.96
N ILE A 373 2.14 -19.91 -11.28
CA ILE A 373 0.88 -19.24 -10.95
C ILE A 373 1.07 -17.97 -10.11
N PRO A 374 1.82 -17.95 -8.98
CA PRO A 374 2.04 -16.71 -8.24
C PRO A 374 2.80 -15.65 -9.04
N MET A 375 3.67 -16.06 -9.96
CA MET A 375 4.34 -15.13 -10.88
C MET A 375 3.34 -14.48 -11.85
N LEU A 376 2.40 -15.24 -12.39
CA LEU A 376 1.34 -14.71 -13.27
C LEU A 376 0.42 -13.77 -12.50
N ILE A 377 0.02 -14.14 -11.28
CA ILE A 377 -0.74 -13.27 -10.36
C ILE A 377 -0.01 -11.93 -10.16
N PHE A 378 1.30 -11.99 -9.88
CA PHE A 378 2.12 -10.80 -9.72
C PHE A 378 2.15 -9.95 -11.01
N ILE A 379 2.40 -10.56 -12.16
CA ILE A 379 2.51 -9.82 -13.43
C ILE A 379 1.18 -9.15 -13.80
N VAL A 380 0.07 -9.89 -13.73
CA VAL A 380 -1.27 -9.35 -14.04
C VAL A 380 -1.63 -8.21 -13.08
N GLY A 381 -1.47 -8.43 -11.77
CA GLY A 381 -1.74 -7.41 -10.77
C GLY A 381 -0.82 -6.19 -10.90
N ALA A 382 0.47 -6.38 -11.24
CA ALA A 382 1.43 -5.30 -11.46
C ALA A 382 1.05 -4.42 -12.65
N VAL A 383 0.65 -5.02 -13.76
CA VAL A 383 0.17 -4.29 -14.95
C VAL A 383 -1.11 -3.53 -14.62
N MET A 384 -2.03 -4.16 -13.88
CA MET A 384 -3.28 -3.53 -13.45
C MET A 384 -3.03 -2.33 -12.53
N ALA A 385 -2.20 -2.48 -11.50
CA ALA A 385 -1.85 -1.41 -10.58
C ALA A 385 -1.12 -0.26 -11.28
N PHE A 386 -0.18 -0.57 -12.18
CA PHE A 386 0.52 0.43 -12.99
C PHE A 386 -0.44 1.26 -13.84
N ALA A 387 -1.39 0.62 -14.52
CA ALA A 387 -2.31 1.29 -15.44
C ALA A 387 -3.42 2.07 -14.71
N SER A 388 -3.88 1.58 -13.55
CA SER A 388 -4.90 2.27 -12.75
C SER A 388 -4.32 3.30 -11.77
N GLY A 389 -3.04 3.16 -11.42
CA GLY A 389 -2.37 4.01 -10.43
C GLY A 389 -2.85 3.75 -8.99
N THR A 390 -3.38 2.54 -8.69
CA THR A 390 -3.91 2.26 -7.35
C THR A 390 -3.65 0.82 -6.91
N SER A 391 -3.08 0.68 -5.71
CA SER A 391 -2.91 -0.61 -5.04
C SER A 391 -4.24 -1.11 -4.45
N TRP A 392 -5.07 -0.22 -3.87
CA TRP A 392 -6.34 -0.57 -3.24
C TRP A 392 -7.25 -1.35 -4.18
N GLY A 393 -7.42 -0.83 -5.40
CA GLY A 393 -8.23 -1.47 -6.42
C GLY A 393 -7.65 -2.79 -6.92
N THR A 394 -6.34 -2.88 -6.98
CA THR A 394 -5.66 -4.12 -7.36
C THR A 394 -5.91 -5.22 -6.35
N PHE A 395 -5.81 -4.92 -5.05
CA PHE A 395 -6.11 -5.89 -3.99
C PHE A 395 -7.58 -6.32 -4.03
N ALA A 396 -8.50 -5.36 -4.20
CA ALA A 396 -9.93 -5.60 -4.28
C ALA A 396 -10.35 -6.56 -5.40
N ILE A 397 -9.67 -6.50 -6.54
CA ILE A 397 -9.98 -7.35 -7.71
C ILE A 397 -9.21 -8.67 -7.64
N MET A 398 -7.93 -8.63 -7.23
CA MET A 398 -7.05 -9.79 -7.36
C MET A 398 -7.13 -10.78 -6.20
N LEU A 399 -7.38 -10.34 -4.95
CA LEU A 399 -7.46 -11.27 -3.81
C LEU A 399 -8.64 -12.26 -3.94
N PRO A 400 -9.87 -11.82 -4.32
CA PRO A 400 -10.99 -12.73 -4.55
C PRO A 400 -10.76 -13.74 -5.68
N ILE A 401 -9.77 -13.54 -6.52
CA ILE A 401 -9.38 -14.45 -7.59
C ILE A 401 -8.23 -15.36 -7.15
N ALA A 402 -7.20 -14.75 -6.56
CA ALA A 402 -5.95 -15.43 -6.24
C ALA A 402 -6.09 -16.45 -5.09
N ILE A 403 -6.88 -16.12 -4.06
CA ILE A 403 -7.06 -16.99 -2.89
C ILE A 403 -7.81 -18.29 -3.26
N PRO A 404 -8.98 -18.24 -3.94
CA PRO A 404 -9.67 -19.46 -4.35
C PRO A 404 -8.89 -20.32 -5.34
N ILE A 405 -8.17 -19.71 -6.29
CA ILE A 405 -7.28 -20.43 -7.23
C ILE A 405 -6.18 -21.15 -6.46
N ALA A 406 -5.54 -20.49 -5.49
CA ALA A 406 -4.50 -21.09 -4.69
C ALA A 406 -5.00 -22.30 -3.89
N ALA A 407 -6.18 -22.16 -3.26
CA ALA A 407 -6.80 -23.23 -2.50
C ALA A 407 -7.17 -24.44 -3.36
N GLN A 408 -7.68 -24.22 -4.57
CA GLN A 408 -8.10 -25.32 -5.47
C GLN A 408 -6.91 -26.03 -6.14
N LEU A 409 -5.80 -25.31 -6.39
CA LEU A 409 -4.59 -25.87 -7.00
C LEU A 409 -3.61 -26.43 -5.95
N ASP A 410 -3.96 -26.42 -4.67
CA ASP A 410 -3.06 -26.84 -3.57
C ASP A 410 -1.73 -26.09 -3.58
N ILE A 411 -1.78 -24.79 -3.92
CA ILE A 411 -0.64 -23.86 -3.83
C ILE A 411 -0.75 -23.06 -2.53
N SER A 412 0.38 -22.70 -1.94
CA SER A 412 0.39 -21.85 -0.74
C SER A 412 -0.41 -20.56 -0.97
N ILE A 413 -1.51 -20.41 -0.23
CA ILE A 413 -2.36 -19.21 -0.24
C ILE A 413 -1.55 -17.97 0.14
N TYR A 414 -0.61 -18.13 1.09
CA TYR A 414 0.22 -17.01 1.56
C TYR A 414 1.14 -16.45 0.47
N ILE A 415 1.69 -17.32 -0.40
CA ILE A 415 2.50 -16.89 -1.54
C ILE A 415 1.63 -16.14 -2.55
N CYS A 416 0.41 -16.59 -2.80
CA CYS A 416 -0.51 -15.91 -3.70
C CYS A 416 -0.98 -14.57 -3.15
N ILE A 417 -1.29 -14.47 -1.85
CA ILE A 417 -1.55 -13.19 -1.17
C ILE A 417 -0.33 -12.27 -1.33
N GLY A 418 0.87 -12.78 -1.03
CA GLY A 418 2.13 -12.04 -1.18
C GLY A 418 2.38 -11.55 -2.61
N ALA A 419 2.01 -12.36 -3.61
CA ALA A 419 2.09 -11.99 -5.02
C ALA A 419 1.16 -10.81 -5.36
N VAL A 420 -0.10 -10.85 -4.90
CA VAL A 420 -1.07 -9.77 -5.11
C VAL A 420 -0.60 -8.48 -4.43
N ILE A 421 -0.19 -8.57 -3.15
CA ILE A 421 0.28 -7.40 -2.40
C ILE A 421 1.54 -6.80 -3.04
N SER A 422 2.50 -7.64 -3.40
CA SER A 422 3.72 -7.21 -4.10
C SER A 422 3.41 -6.57 -5.45
N ALA A 423 2.46 -7.11 -6.20
CA ALA A 423 2.03 -6.60 -7.50
C ALA A 423 1.40 -5.21 -7.41
N GLY A 424 0.45 -5.03 -6.48
CA GLY A 424 -0.22 -3.76 -6.28
C GLY A 424 0.77 -2.66 -5.90
N ILE A 425 1.67 -2.93 -4.95
CA ILE A 425 2.68 -1.95 -4.52
C ILE A 425 3.72 -1.68 -5.62
N PHE A 426 4.14 -2.70 -6.39
CA PHE A 426 5.06 -2.49 -7.52
C PHE A 426 4.44 -1.59 -8.59
N GLY A 427 3.21 -1.89 -9.00
CA GLY A 427 2.53 -1.11 -10.04
C GLY A 427 2.27 0.33 -9.61
N ASP A 428 1.79 0.53 -8.40
CA ASP A 428 1.58 1.84 -7.79
C ASP A 428 2.88 2.66 -7.74
N HIS A 429 3.95 2.08 -7.18
CA HIS A 429 5.28 2.68 -7.01
C HIS A 429 6.00 2.98 -8.35
N CYS A 430 5.57 2.38 -9.47
CA CYS A 430 6.10 2.63 -10.81
C CYS A 430 5.23 3.58 -11.64
N SER A 431 3.96 3.74 -11.26
CA SER A 431 2.97 4.41 -12.09
C SER A 431 3.11 5.93 -12.07
N PRO A 432 3.15 6.58 -13.25
CA PRO A 432 3.16 8.04 -13.32
C PRO A 432 1.80 8.68 -12.97
N ILE A 433 0.77 7.89 -12.75
CA ILE A 433 -0.57 8.37 -12.37
C ILE A 433 -0.97 7.97 -10.96
N SER A 434 -0.04 7.36 -10.22
CA SER A 434 -0.26 6.99 -8.82
C SER A 434 -0.27 8.21 -7.89
N ASP A 435 -1.22 8.22 -6.97
CA ASP A 435 -1.32 9.28 -5.96
C ASP A 435 -0.07 9.34 -5.08
N SER A 436 0.51 8.20 -4.66
CA SER A 436 1.71 8.15 -3.83
C SER A 436 2.92 8.76 -4.53
N THR A 437 3.12 8.45 -5.81
CA THR A 437 4.21 8.97 -6.63
C THR A 437 4.05 10.47 -6.93
N ILE A 438 2.81 10.93 -7.19
CA ILE A 438 2.49 12.35 -7.36
C ILE A 438 2.76 13.11 -6.07
N LEU A 439 2.31 12.60 -4.92
CA LEU A 439 2.51 13.24 -3.62
C LEU A 439 3.97 13.25 -3.19
N SER A 440 4.74 12.20 -3.52
CA SER A 440 6.18 12.14 -3.27
C SER A 440 6.95 13.16 -4.12
N SER A 441 6.58 13.33 -5.38
CA SER A 441 7.10 14.40 -6.24
C SER A 441 6.77 15.78 -5.69
N THR A 442 5.51 15.99 -5.27
CA THR A 442 5.03 17.24 -4.68
C THR A 442 5.73 17.55 -3.37
N GLY A 443 5.85 16.56 -2.47
CA GLY A 443 6.51 16.69 -1.19
C GLY A 443 8.00 17.04 -1.33
N ALA A 444 8.69 16.41 -2.27
CA ALA A 444 10.09 16.69 -2.56
C ALA A 444 10.29 18.00 -3.35
N GLY A 445 9.24 18.58 -3.93
CA GLY A 445 9.36 19.68 -4.89
C GLY A 445 10.18 19.27 -6.13
N SER A 446 9.99 18.04 -6.61
CA SER A 446 10.60 17.46 -7.81
C SER A 446 9.65 17.59 -9.00
N ASP A 447 10.22 17.59 -10.21
CA ASP A 447 9.42 17.28 -11.39
C ASP A 447 8.92 15.83 -11.29
N HIS A 448 7.66 15.64 -11.64
CA HIS A 448 7.01 14.34 -11.47
C HIS A 448 7.53 13.28 -12.46
N ILE A 449 7.69 13.65 -13.71
CA ILE A 449 8.17 12.72 -14.74
C ILE A 449 9.65 12.38 -14.53
N ASP A 450 10.45 13.33 -14.07
CA ASP A 450 11.85 13.10 -13.74
C ASP A 450 11.97 12.16 -12.50
N HIS A 451 11.08 12.33 -11.51
CA HIS A 451 10.98 11.39 -10.40
C HIS A 451 10.67 9.97 -10.90
N VAL A 452 9.61 9.79 -11.68
CA VAL A 452 9.24 8.47 -12.24
C VAL A 452 10.39 7.87 -13.04
N LYS A 453 11.02 8.62 -13.94
CA LYS A 453 12.15 8.14 -14.76
C LYS A 453 13.35 7.69 -13.93
N THR A 454 13.63 8.39 -12.83
CA THR A 454 14.78 8.09 -11.98
C THR A 454 14.52 6.92 -11.01
N GLN A 455 13.27 6.71 -10.61
CA GLN A 455 12.82 5.63 -9.74
C GLN A 455 12.65 4.29 -10.48
N LEU A 456 12.14 4.33 -11.70
CA LEU A 456 11.72 3.15 -12.46
C LEU A 456 12.78 2.04 -12.54
N PRO A 457 14.08 2.29 -12.78
CA PRO A 457 15.07 1.21 -12.82
C PRO A 457 15.25 0.48 -11.49
N MET A 458 15.07 1.17 -10.35
CA MET A 458 15.15 0.57 -9.02
C MET A 458 13.92 -0.28 -8.73
N ALA A 459 12.75 0.21 -9.13
CA ALA A 459 11.51 -0.52 -8.99
C ALA A 459 11.47 -1.77 -9.89
N LEU A 460 11.89 -1.66 -11.15
CA LEU A 460 11.99 -2.79 -12.08
C LEU A 460 12.97 -3.87 -11.57
N LEU A 461 14.10 -3.46 -10.99
CA LEU A 461 15.03 -4.40 -10.36
C LEU A 461 14.35 -5.19 -9.24
N ASN A 462 13.68 -4.50 -8.32
CA ASN A 462 12.96 -5.14 -7.23
C ASN A 462 11.80 -6.01 -7.73
N GLY A 463 11.07 -5.56 -8.76
CA GLY A 463 10.01 -6.34 -9.40
C GLY A 463 10.53 -7.64 -10.02
N ALA A 464 11.65 -7.59 -10.75
CA ALA A 464 12.28 -8.78 -11.31
C ALA A 464 12.74 -9.76 -10.23
N ILE A 465 13.31 -9.27 -9.12
CA ILE A 465 13.70 -10.10 -7.98
C ILE A 465 12.46 -10.69 -7.30
N THR A 466 11.36 -9.94 -7.22
CA THR A 466 10.09 -10.44 -6.67
C THR A 466 9.55 -11.62 -7.48
N VAL A 467 9.58 -11.53 -8.82
CA VAL A 467 9.20 -12.66 -9.70
C VAL A 467 10.03 -13.90 -9.41
N ILE A 468 11.35 -13.77 -9.30
CA ILE A 468 12.26 -14.88 -8.96
C ILE A 468 11.95 -15.44 -7.56
N ALA A 469 11.71 -14.55 -6.59
CA ALA A 469 11.43 -14.96 -5.22
C ALA A 469 10.09 -15.70 -5.10
N LEU A 470 9.04 -15.27 -5.82
CA LEU A 470 7.76 -15.96 -5.86
C LEU A 470 7.89 -17.34 -6.50
N PHE A 471 8.65 -17.46 -7.59
CA PHE A 471 8.92 -18.74 -8.22
C PHE A 471 9.63 -19.71 -7.28
N VAL A 472 10.73 -19.28 -6.67
CA VAL A 472 11.50 -20.10 -5.72
C VAL A 472 10.67 -20.40 -4.46
N GLY A 473 9.90 -19.42 -3.98
CA GLY A 473 9.00 -19.59 -2.84
C GLY A 473 7.98 -20.68 -3.06
N THR A 474 7.37 -20.73 -4.25
CA THR A 474 6.41 -21.79 -4.59
C THR A 474 7.05 -23.17 -4.69
N LEU A 475 8.31 -23.25 -5.16
CA LEU A 475 9.02 -24.53 -5.24
C LEU A 475 9.47 -25.04 -3.87
N THR A 476 9.73 -24.16 -2.93
CA THR A 476 10.34 -24.51 -1.62
C THR A 476 9.35 -24.45 -0.47
N ASP A 477 8.22 -23.82 -0.67
CA ASP A 477 7.21 -23.44 0.35
C ASP A 477 7.85 -22.84 1.61
N SER A 478 8.89 -22.02 1.41
CA SER A 478 9.70 -21.49 2.49
C SER A 478 9.61 -19.98 2.61
N PRO A 479 9.24 -19.44 3.78
CA PRO A 479 9.26 -18.00 4.03
C PRO A 479 10.67 -17.39 4.00
N LEU A 480 11.72 -18.23 4.05
CA LEU A 480 13.11 -17.76 3.97
C LEU A 480 13.50 -17.21 2.60
N VAL A 481 12.66 -17.37 1.59
CA VAL A 481 12.86 -16.79 0.25
C VAL A 481 13.08 -15.27 0.28
N VAL A 482 12.48 -14.57 1.24
CA VAL A 482 12.67 -13.11 1.40
C VAL A 482 14.13 -12.76 1.68
N PHE A 483 14.85 -13.55 2.47
CA PHE A 483 16.28 -13.30 2.72
C PHE A 483 17.12 -13.53 1.46
N GLY A 484 16.79 -14.55 0.66
CA GLY A 484 17.39 -14.76 -0.66
C GLY A 484 17.16 -13.56 -1.60
N ALA A 485 15.94 -13.01 -1.61
CA ALA A 485 15.59 -11.83 -2.38
C ALA A 485 16.37 -10.58 -1.94
N ILE A 486 16.53 -10.37 -0.62
CA ILE A 486 17.32 -9.25 -0.07
C ILE A 486 18.79 -9.39 -0.48
N ILE A 487 19.39 -10.59 -0.36
CA ILE A 487 20.77 -10.83 -0.78
C ILE A 487 20.93 -10.56 -2.29
N LEU A 488 20.01 -11.07 -3.10
CA LEU A 488 20.04 -10.86 -4.55
C LEU A 488 19.90 -9.37 -4.90
N MET A 489 19.07 -8.62 -4.20
CA MET A 489 18.94 -7.17 -4.36
C MET A 489 20.24 -6.45 -4.03
N ILE A 490 20.90 -6.78 -2.90
CA ILE A 490 22.18 -6.16 -2.50
C ILE A 490 23.26 -6.41 -3.57
N ILE A 491 23.38 -7.65 -4.03
CA ILE A 491 24.33 -8.04 -5.08
C ILE A 491 24.03 -7.28 -6.38
N SER A 492 22.77 -7.23 -6.79
CA SER A 492 22.35 -6.57 -8.03
C SER A 492 22.60 -5.07 -7.99
N VAL A 493 22.27 -4.38 -6.89
CA VAL A 493 22.57 -2.95 -6.69
C VAL A 493 24.08 -2.71 -6.74
N PHE A 494 24.88 -3.56 -6.10
CA PHE A 494 26.34 -3.43 -6.12
C PHE A 494 26.90 -3.56 -7.55
N ILE A 495 26.42 -4.54 -8.33
CA ILE A 495 26.84 -4.74 -9.71
C ILE A 495 26.38 -3.54 -10.57
N MET A 496 25.10 -3.17 -10.53
CA MET A 496 24.56 -2.07 -11.34
C MET A 496 25.21 -0.73 -11.03
N SER A 497 25.60 -0.49 -9.76
CA SER A 497 26.30 0.71 -9.34
C SER A 497 27.71 0.84 -9.96
N ARG A 498 28.29 -0.25 -10.44
CA ARG A 498 29.63 -0.30 -11.06
C ARG A 498 29.61 -0.28 -12.59
N LEU A 499 28.46 -0.55 -13.20
CA LEU A 499 28.33 -0.48 -14.65
C LEU A 499 28.49 0.95 -15.15
N PRO A 500 29.18 1.17 -16.28
CA PRO A 500 29.26 2.51 -16.88
C PRO A 500 27.85 2.96 -17.30
N ASN A 501 27.54 4.25 -17.07
CA ASN A 501 26.31 4.83 -17.63
C ASN A 501 26.43 4.80 -19.16
N LYS A 502 25.50 4.11 -19.83
CA LYS A 502 25.31 4.39 -21.26
C LYS A 502 24.94 5.88 -21.37
N LYS A 503 25.67 6.63 -22.18
CA LYS A 503 25.30 8.02 -22.52
C LYS A 503 23.84 7.97 -22.98
N THR A 504 22.90 8.48 -22.18
CA THR A 504 21.59 8.85 -22.69
C THR A 504 21.86 9.96 -23.70
N VAL A 505 21.59 9.66 -24.96
CA VAL A 505 21.57 10.66 -26.02
C VAL A 505 20.56 11.71 -25.56
N SER A 506 21.04 12.90 -25.25
CA SER A 506 20.21 14.08 -25.00
C SER A 506 19.64 14.50 -26.36
N GLU A 507 18.39 14.17 -26.63
CA GLU A 507 17.56 14.92 -27.54
C GLU A 507 16.61 15.83 -26.76
#